data_a290b27153b30c9dcd13b23725a2cf40
#
_entry.id   a290b27153b30c9dcd13b23725a2cf40
#
_cell.length_a   1.000
_cell.length_b   1.000
_cell.length_c   1.000
_cell.angle_alpha   90.00
_cell.angle_beta   90.00
_cell.angle_gamma   90.00
#
_symmetry.space_group_name_H-M   'P 1'
#
loop_
_entity.id
_entity.type
_entity.pdbx_description
1 polymer ?
#
loop_
_entity_poly.entity_id
_entity_poly.type
_entity_poly.pdbx_seq_one_letter_code
_entity_poly.pdbx_strand_id
1 'polypeptide(L)'
;MDINQFQKSAGVSQDLATRWHPHIVAAMKEFGISKPEDQAMFIAQAGHESGGFSRLVESFNYSIAGLAGFVRAGRLTQDQANTLGRRQGEPSLPLVRQRAIANLVYSKRMGNNGPGDGYNFRGRGLIQITGLTNYRDCGNGLKVDLVTQPELLAQDSYAARSAAWFFATKGCLKYTGDLARVTQIINGGQNGIDDRRVRYLTAKKALVS
;
A
#
# COMPACT_ATOMS: atom_id res chain seq x y z
N MET A 1 22.34 1.44 5.89
CA MET A 1 21.50 0.72 6.89
C MET A 1 21.73 -0.76 6.76
N ASP A 2 22.17 -1.42 7.82
CA ASP A 2 22.28 -2.88 7.90
C ASP A 2 20.95 -3.53 8.31
N ILE A 3 20.90 -4.88 8.35
CA ILE A 3 19.67 -5.61 8.65
C ILE A 3 19.17 -5.38 10.07
N ASN A 4 20.07 -5.23 11.06
CA ASN A 4 19.68 -4.99 12.45
C ASN A 4 19.11 -3.57 12.61
N GLN A 5 19.70 -2.60 11.93
CA GLN A 5 19.15 -1.24 11.86
C GLN A 5 17.77 -1.24 11.21
N PHE A 6 17.57 -1.97 10.10
CA PHE A 6 16.26 -2.11 9.46
C PHE A 6 15.25 -2.77 10.41
N GLN A 7 15.61 -3.89 11.05
CA GLN A 7 14.74 -4.58 11.99
C GLN A 7 14.24 -3.63 13.10
N LYS A 8 15.16 -2.89 13.71
CA LYS A 8 14.84 -1.93 14.76
C LYS A 8 14.00 -0.76 14.24
N SER A 9 14.34 -0.22 13.07
CA SER A 9 13.64 0.93 12.48
C SER A 9 12.22 0.59 12.02
N ALA A 10 12.03 -0.59 11.47
CA ALA A 10 10.72 -1.08 11.01
C ALA A 10 9.86 -1.67 12.14
N GLY A 11 10.47 -2.04 13.28
CA GLY A 11 9.81 -2.69 14.40
C GLY A 11 9.23 -4.06 14.03
N VAL A 12 9.98 -4.86 13.27
CA VAL A 12 9.53 -6.15 12.73
C VAL A 12 10.30 -7.33 13.30
N SER A 13 9.80 -8.55 13.09
CA SER A 13 10.51 -9.78 13.45
C SER A 13 11.78 -9.96 12.60
N GLN A 14 12.68 -10.83 13.05
CA GLN A 14 13.89 -11.18 12.31
C GLN A 14 13.57 -11.74 10.92
N ASP A 15 12.54 -12.58 10.81
CA ASP A 15 12.11 -13.18 9.52
C ASP A 15 11.65 -12.10 8.53
N LEU A 16 10.83 -11.16 8.99
CA LEU A 16 10.42 -10.03 8.16
C LEU A 16 11.60 -9.11 7.82
N ALA A 17 12.53 -8.90 8.74
CA ALA A 17 13.73 -8.13 8.45
C ALA A 17 14.59 -8.81 7.39
N THR A 18 14.81 -10.12 7.50
CA THR A 18 15.55 -10.90 6.51
C THR A 18 14.90 -10.85 5.13
N ARG A 19 13.56 -10.96 5.08
CA ARG A 19 12.79 -10.86 3.84
C ARG A 19 12.90 -9.48 3.20
N TRP A 20 12.69 -8.42 3.98
CA TRP A 20 12.45 -7.08 3.41
C TRP A 20 13.70 -6.22 3.27
N HIS A 21 14.71 -6.41 4.12
CA HIS A 21 15.91 -5.57 4.13
C HIS A 21 16.56 -5.41 2.75
N PRO A 22 16.87 -6.49 1.98
CA PRO A 22 17.52 -6.32 0.68
C PRO A 22 16.66 -5.53 -0.30
N HIS A 23 15.35 -5.72 -0.29
CA HIS A 23 14.43 -5.03 -1.20
C HIS A 23 14.24 -3.56 -0.84
N ILE A 24 14.11 -3.24 0.45
CA ILE A 24 13.97 -1.88 0.95
C ILE A 24 15.23 -1.06 0.68
N VAL A 25 16.41 -1.62 0.98
CA VAL A 25 17.69 -0.94 0.76
C VAL A 25 17.92 -0.67 -0.72
N ALA A 26 17.66 -1.67 -1.58
CA ALA A 26 17.78 -1.50 -3.02
C ALA A 26 16.81 -0.44 -3.57
N ALA A 27 15.55 -0.47 -3.13
CA ALA A 27 14.54 0.49 -3.56
C ALA A 27 14.86 1.92 -3.09
N MET A 28 15.29 2.11 -1.84
CA MET A 28 15.71 3.43 -1.35
C MET A 28 16.89 3.97 -2.14
N LYS A 29 17.88 3.12 -2.47
CA LYS A 29 19.03 3.51 -3.30
C LYS A 29 18.59 3.90 -4.71
N GLU A 30 17.72 3.12 -5.35
CA GLU A 30 17.21 3.37 -6.71
C GLU A 30 16.50 4.73 -6.81
N PHE A 31 15.72 5.11 -5.79
CA PHE A 31 14.91 6.32 -5.80
C PHE A 31 15.45 7.47 -4.94
N GLY A 32 16.75 7.42 -4.57
CA GLY A 32 17.44 8.53 -3.93
C GLY A 32 17.01 8.85 -2.49
N ILE A 33 16.43 7.87 -1.77
CA ILE A 33 16.07 8.01 -0.35
C ILE A 33 17.33 7.72 0.47
N SER A 34 18.23 8.72 0.57
CA SER A 34 19.58 8.52 1.09
C SER A 34 19.79 9.07 2.51
N LYS A 35 19.12 10.17 2.88
CA LYS A 35 19.26 10.77 4.21
C LYS A 35 18.63 9.87 5.27
N PRO A 36 19.29 9.65 6.42
CA PRO A 36 18.73 8.80 7.49
C PRO A 36 17.32 9.19 7.92
N GLU A 37 17.02 10.48 7.96
CA GLU A 37 15.69 10.97 8.33
C GLU A 37 14.61 10.68 7.28
N ASP A 38 14.96 10.76 5.97
CA ASP A 38 14.06 10.37 4.87
C ASP A 38 13.84 8.85 4.85
N GLN A 39 14.89 8.05 5.16
CA GLN A 39 14.78 6.60 5.33
C GLN A 39 13.85 6.23 6.48
N ALA A 40 13.98 6.92 7.63
CA ALA A 40 13.11 6.73 8.78
C ALA A 40 11.65 7.05 8.44
N MET A 41 11.42 8.15 7.73
CA MET A 41 10.09 8.55 7.27
C MET A 41 9.50 7.52 6.29
N PHE A 42 10.27 7.10 5.29
CA PHE A 42 9.85 6.10 4.30
C PHE A 42 9.47 4.77 4.96
N ILE A 43 10.32 4.25 5.86
CA ILE A 43 10.07 3.00 6.59
C ILE A 43 8.80 3.10 7.43
N ALA A 44 8.60 4.22 8.12
CA ALA A 44 7.41 4.44 8.94
C ALA A 44 6.13 4.44 8.10
N GLN A 45 6.14 5.15 6.97
CA GLN A 45 4.98 5.23 6.08
C GLN A 45 4.68 3.87 5.43
N ALA A 46 5.68 3.21 4.85
CA ALA A 46 5.54 1.89 4.26
C ALA A 46 5.07 0.85 5.29
N GLY A 47 5.61 0.91 6.50
CA GLY A 47 5.21 0.04 7.61
C GLY A 47 3.75 0.24 8.03
N HIS A 48 3.26 1.48 8.06
CA HIS A 48 1.85 1.77 8.34
C HIS A 48 0.93 1.21 7.24
N GLU A 49 1.18 1.58 5.98
CA GLU A 49 0.33 1.20 4.84
C GLU A 49 0.25 -0.32 4.64
N SER A 50 1.33 -1.04 4.90
CA SER A 50 1.41 -2.48 4.73
C SER A 50 1.08 -3.30 5.99
N GLY A 51 0.68 -2.64 7.10
CA GLY A 51 0.46 -3.31 8.38
C GLY A 51 1.70 -4.02 8.91
N GLY A 52 2.84 -3.32 8.93
CA GLY A 52 4.12 -3.85 9.39
C GLY A 52 4.78 -4.78 8.36
N PHE A 53 4.75 -4.41 7.09
CA PHE A 53 5.35 -5.18 5.99
C PHE A 53 4.73 -6.57 5.77
N SER A 54 3.47 -6.77 6.19
CA SER A 54 2.82 -8.08 6.13
C SER A 54 1.74 -8.19 5.06
N ARG A 55 1.19 -7.07 4.57
CA ARG A 55 0.09 -7.06 3.60
C ARG A 55 0.51 -6.39 2.30
N LEU A 56 0.44 -7.16 1.20
CA LEU A 56 0.83 -6.70 -0.13
C LEU A 56 -0.33 -6.62 -1.13
N VAL A 57 -1.48 -7.20 -0.80
CA VAL A 57 -2.62 -7.25 -1.71
C VAL A 57 -3.88 -6.93 -0.92
N GLU A 58 -4.68 -6.03 -1.46
CA GLU A 58 -5.99 -5.69 -0.93
C GLU A 58 -6.94 -6.90 -0.98
N SER A 59 -7.62 -7.15 0.13
CA SER A 59 -8.62 -8.20 0.25
C SER A 59 -10.03 -7.62 0.14
N PHE A 60 -10.88 -8.27 -0.64
CA PHE A 60 -12.31 -7.98 -0.73
C PHE A 60 -13.18 -8.96 0.05
N ASN A 61 -12.62 -9.63 1.03
CA ASN A 61 -13.35 -10.54 1.91
C ASN A 61 -14.17 -9.79 2.97
N TYR A 62 -15.06 -8.92 2.52
CA TYR A 62 -15.89 -8.09 3.38
C TYR A 62 -17.16 -8.81 3.82
N SER A 63 -17.55 -8.65 5.10
CA SER A 63 -18.91 -8.95 5.55
C SER A 63 -19.91 -7.95 4.96
N ILE A 64 -21.21 -8.27 4.99
CA ILE A 64 -22.27 -7.33 4.58
C ILE A 64 -22.12 -6.00 5.32
N ALA A 65 -21.93 -6.03 6.64
CA ALA A 65 -21.69 -4.83 7.44
C ALA A 65 -20.38 -4.10 7.03
N GLY A 66 -19.33 -4.84 6.69
CA GLY A 66 -18.06 -4.28 6.22
C GLY A 66 -18.18 -3.51 4.90
N LEU A 67 -19.21 -3.79 4.09
CA LEU A 67 -19.48 -3.09 2.83
C LEU A 67 -20.24 -1.75 3.02
N ALA A 68 -20.75 -1.46 4.23
CA ALA A 68 -21.56 -0.27 4.49
C ALA A 68 -20.86 1.05 4.12
N GLY A 69 -19.52 1.12 4.26
CA GLY A 69 -18.74 2.29 3.83
C GLY A 69 -18.82 2.54 2.33
N PHE A 70 -18.78 1.48 1.53
CA PHE A 70 -18.90 1.59 0.07
C PHE A 70 -20.33 1.93 -0.35
N VAL A 71 -21.35 1.44 0.37
CA VAL A 71 -22.75 1.81 0.13
C VAL A 71 -22.95 3.30 0.41
N ARG A 72 -22.50 3.80 1.56
CA ARG A 72 -22.56 5.25 1.87
C ARG A 72 -21.83 6.12 0.86
N ALA A 73 -20.74 5.62 0.29
CA ALA A 73 -19.98 6.31 -0.75
C ALA A 73 -20.59 6.16 -2.16
N GLY A 74 -21.76 5.52 -2.30
CA GLY A 74 -22.44 5.31 -3.59
C GLY A 74 -21.70 4.39 -4.56
N ARG A 75 -20.80 3.53 -4.05
CA ARG A 75 -20.02 2.57 -4.85
C ARG A 75 -20.68 1.22 -5.00
N LEU A 76 -21.57 0.89 -4.09
CA LEU A 76 -22.43 -0.28 -4.08
C LEU A 76 -23.85 0.15 -3.72
N THR A 77 -24.84 -0.57 -4.23
CA THR A 77 -26.20 -0.52 -3.65
C THR A 77 -26.27 -1.40 -2.41
N GLN A 78 -27.29 -1.19 -1.57
CA GLN A 78 -27.52 -2.05 -0.41
C GLN A 78 -27.81 -3.51 -0.83
N ASP A 79 -28.55 -3.69 -1.95
CA ASP A 79 -28.85 -5.02 -2.49
C ASP A 79 -27.59 -5.75 -2.97
N GLN A 80 -26.66 -5.02 -3.62
CA GLN A 80 -25.37 -5.56 -4.00
C GLN A 80 -24.55 -5.97 -2.78
N ALA A 81 -24.54 -5.14 -1.72
CA ALA A 81 -23.84 -5.48 -0.46
C ALA A 81 -24.46 -6.73 0.21
N ASN A 82 -25.79 -6.84 0.24
CA ASN A 82 -26.50 -7.99 0.81
C ASN A 82 -26.22 -9.28 0.01
N THR A 83 -26.12 -9.17 -1.32
CA THR A 83 -25.89 -10.34 -2.21
C THR A 83 -24.44 -10.80 -2.18
N LEU A 84 -23.49 -9.85 -2.22
CA LEU A 84 -22.07 -10.15 -2.40
C LEU A 84 -21.31 -10.29 -1.08
N GLY A 85 -21.75 -9.62 -0.02
CA GLY A 85 -21.07 -9.63 1.26
C GLY A 85 -21.08 -11.00 1.94
N ARG A 86 -20.09 -11.24 2.77
CA ARG A 86 -19.96 -12.46 3.57
C ARG A 86 -21.03 -12.49 4.66
N ARG A 87 -21.75 -13.60 4.72
CA ARG A 87 -22.79 -13.85 5.73
C ARG A 87 -22.18 -14.40 7.02
N GLN A 88 -22.94 -14.32 8.09
CA GLN A 88 -22.57 -14.97 9.34
C GLN A 88 -22.39 -16.47 9.13
N GLY A 89 -21.30 -17.03 9.66
CA GLY A 89 -20.96 -18.47 9.50
C GLY A 89 -20.15 -18.80 8.22
N GLU A 90 -20.04 -17.89 7.24
CA GLU A 90 -19.14 -18.11 6.11
C GLU A 90 -17.70 -17.81 6.54
N PRO A 91 -16.72 -18.73 6.35
CA PRO A 91 -15.33 -18.52 6.74
C PRO A 91 -14.64 -17.45 5.89
N SER A 92 -14.93 -17.42 4.59
CA SER A 92 -14.43 -16.42 3.65
C SER A 92 -15.34 -16.30 2.43
N LEU A 93 -15.25 -15.18 1.69
CA LEU A 93 -15.93 -15.05 0.41
C LEU A 93 -15.23 -15.86 -0.68
N PRO A 94 -15.98 -16.57 -1.51
CA PRO A 94 -15.46 -17.11 -2.76
C PRO A 94 -14.86 -16.01 -3.64
N LEU A 95 -13.81 -16.34 -4.39
CA LEU A 95 -13.09 -15.38 -5.23
C LEU A 95 -14.01 -14.65 -6.22
N VAL A 96 -15.03 -15.32 -6.75
CA VAL A 96 -16.00 -14.71 -7.67
C VAL A 96 -16.73 -13.53 -7.04
N ARG A 97 -17.15 -13.66 -5.76
CA ARG A 97 -17.79 -12.53 -5.03
C ARG A 97 -16.80 -11.42 -4.70
N GLN A 98 -15.56 -11.75 -4.31
CA GLN A 98 -14.50 -10.75 -4.08
C GLN A 98 -14.20 -9.95 -5.35
N ARG A 99 -14.11 -10.61 -6.51
CA ARG A 99 -13.95 -9.96 -7.82
C ARG A 99 -15.12 -9.03 -8.15
N ALA A 100 -16.34 -9.48 -7.93
CA ALA A 100 -17.53 -8.67 -8.17
C ALA A 100 -17.54 -7.41 -7.31
N ILE A 101 -17.23 -7.52 -6.01
CA ILE A 101 -17.12 -6.37 -5.10
C ILE A 101 -16.06 -5.38 -5.61
N ALA A 102 -14.84 -5.85 -5.89
CA ALA A 102 -13.75 -5.00 -6.37
C ALA A 102 -14.12 -4.27 -7.67
N ASN A 103 -14.73 -4.98 -8.62
CA ASN A 103 -15.12 -4.40 -9.91
C ASN A 103 -16.21 -3.33 -9.75
N LEU A 104 -17.14 -3.49 -8.83
CA LEU A 104 -18.15 -2.47 -8.53
C LEU A 104 -17.52 -1.26 -7.81
N VAL A 105 -16.74 -1.51 -6.74
CA VAL A 105 -16.14 -0.47 -5.90
C VAL A 105 -15.22 0.45 -6.71
N TYR A 106 -14.48 -0.10 -7.67
CA TYR A 106 -13.49 0.62 -8.47
C TYR A 106 -13.93 0.90 -9.91
N SER A 107 -15.16 0.58 -10.30
CA SER A 107 -15.70 0.88 -11.62
C SER A 107 -15.64 2.37 -11.94
N LYS A 108 -15.22 2.71 -13.15
CA LYS A 108 -15.14 4.10 -13.67
C LYS A 108 -14.29 5.05 -12.77
N ARG A 109 -13.33 4.50 -12.07
CA ARG A 109 -12.44 5.25 -11.16
C ARG A 109 -10.98 4.96 -11.50
N MET A 110 -10.11 5.96 -11.34
CA MET A 110 -8.64 5.81 -11.49
C MET A 110 -8.24 5.12 -12.80
N GLY A 111 -8.99 5.42 -13.90
CA GLY A 111 -8.76 4.84 -15.22
C GLY A 111 -9.36 3.45 -15.46
N ASN A 112 -10.02 2.84 -14.47
CA ASN A 112 -10.69 1.55 -14.62
C ASN A 112 -11.98 1.72 -15.44
N ASN A 113 -11.97 1.33 -16.71
CA ASN A 113 -13.11 1.44 -17.61
C ASN A 113 -13.55 0.10 -18.21
N GLY A 114 -12.65 -0.90 -18.18
CA GLY A 114 -12.91 -2.24 -18.69
C GLY A 114 -13.56 -3.17 -17.65
N PRO A 115 -14.23 -4.24 -18.12
CA PRO A 115 -14.74 -5.27 -17.24
C PRO A 115 -13.55 -5.97 -16.55
N GLY A 116 -13.60 -6.08 -15.23
CA GLY A 116 -12.54 -6.72 -14.45
C GLY A 116 -11.43 -5.78 -13.96
N ASP A 117 -11.33 -4.54 -14.47
CA ASP A 117 -10.27 -3.60 -14.09
C ASP A 117 -10.22 -3.34 -12.57
N GLY A 118 -11.38 -3.25 -11.92
CA GLY A 118 -11.45 -3.01 -10.48
C GLY A 118 -10.71 -4.07 -9.67
N TYR A 119 -10.84 -5.32 -10.04
CA TYR A 119 -10.11 -6.42 -9.38
C TYR A 119 -8.67 -6.53 -9.89
N ASN A 120 -8.44 -6.39 -11.19
CA ASN A 120 -7.12 -6.50 -11.80
C ASN A 120 -6.16 -5.45 -11.25
N PHE A 121 -6.63 -4.21 -11.06
CA PHE A 121 -5.83 -3.09 -10.56
C PHE A 121 -6.19 -2.70 -9.11
N ARG A 122 -6.58 -3.69 -8.28
CA ARG A 122 -6.78 -3.47 -6.84
C ARG A 122 -5.48 -3.12 -6.14
N GLY A 123 -5.57 -2.64 -4.91
CA GLY A 123 -4.41 -2.24 -4.12
C GLY A 123 -3.35 -3.34 -4.02
N ARG A 124 -2.12 -3.03 -4.45
CA ARG A 124 -0.94 -3.91 -4.31
C ARG A 124 0.31 -3.14 -3.93
N GLY A 125 1.28 -3.89 -3.38
CA GLY A 125 2.56 -3.36 -2.90
C GLY A 125 2.47 -2.75 -1.51
N LEU A 126 3.60 -2.31 -0.98
CA LEU A 126 3.69 -1.76 0.39
C LEU A 126 2.89 -0.46 0.58
N ILE A 127 2.61 0.27 -0.49
CA ILE A 127 1.85 1.54 -0.46
C ILE A 127 0.50 1.43 -1.16
N GLN A 128 0.07 0.23 -1.52
CA GLN A 128 -1.25 -0.06 -2.10
C GLN A 128 -1.56 0.75 -3.36
N ILE A 129 -0.71 0.65 -4.39
CA ILE A 129 -1.00 1.21 -5.72
C ILE A 129 -2.32 0.64 -6.23
N THR A 130 -3.28 1.50 -6.59
CA THR A 130 -4.65 1.12 -6.95
C THR A 130 -5.11 1.88 -8.21
N GLY A 131 -5.75 1.16 -9.14
CA GLY A 131 -6.35 1.70 -10.36
C GLY A 131 -5.41 1.71 -11.57
N LEU A 132 -5.99 1.49 -12.76
CA LEU A 132 -5.24 1.33 -14.02
C LEU A 132 -4.26 2.48 -14.29
N THR A 133 -4.68 3.74 -14.10
CA THR A 133 -3.81 4.90 -14.31
C THR A 133 -2.59 4.85 -13.40
N ASN A 134 -2.78 4.57 -12.10
CA ASN A 134 -1.67 4.51 -11.15
C ASN A 134 -0.75 3.31 -11.42
N TYR A 135 -1.28 2.18 -11.89
CA TYR A 135 -0.46 1.03 -12.32
C TYR A 135 0.39 1.39 -13.54
N ARG A 136 -0.19 2.10 -14.53
CA ARG A 136 0.54 2.57 -15.71
C ARG A 136 1.66 3.54 -15.33
N ASP A 137 1.35 4.54 -14.50
CA ASP A 137 2.33 5.54 -14.05
C ASP A 137 3.46 4.91 -13.25
N CYS A 138 3.12 3.99 -12.33
CA CYS A 138 4.09 3.22 -11.57
C CYS A 138 4.93 2.33 -12.50
N GLY A 139 4.31 1.64 -13.44
CA GLY A 139 5.00 0.81 -14.44
C GLY A 139 6.02 1.59 -15.26
N ASN A 140 5.63 2.78 -15.72
CA ASN A 140 6.55 3.69 -16.43
C ASN A 140 7.72 4.09 -15.52
N GLY A 141 7.44 4.42 -14.25
CA GLY A 141 8.48 4.79 -13.29
C GLY A 141 9.44 3.65 -12.93
N LEU A 142 8.94 2.43 -12.88
CA LEU A 142 9.73 1.22 -12.61
C LEU A 142 10.32 0.57 -13.86
N LYS A 143 9.96 1.05 -15.07
CA LYS A 143 10.32 0.49 -16.38
C LYS A 143 9.88 -0.97 -16.53
N VAL A 144 8.65 -1.28 -16.12
CA VAL A 144 8.02 -2.60 -16.24
C VAL A 144 6.55 -2.45 -16.66
N ASP A 145 6.00 -3.43 -17.37
CA ASP A 145 4.60 -3.41 -17.79
C ASP A 145 3.70 -3.95 -16.67
N LEU A 146 3.25 -3.06 -15.79
CA LEU A 146 2.32 -3.38 -14.72
C LEU A 146 0.84 -3.42 -15.17
N VAL A 147 0.56 -3.02 -16.42
CA VAL A 147 -0.81 -3.11 -16.96
C VAL A 147 -1.11 -4.54 -17.40
N THR A 148 -0.18 -5.19 -18.06
CA THR A 148 -0.33 -6.59 -18.47
C THR A 148 0.05 -7.58 -17.36
N GLN A 149 0.89 -7.17 -16.40
CA GLN A 149 1.39 -7.99 -15.29
C GLN A 149 1.16 -7.31 -13.92
N PRO A 150 -0.11 -7.02 -13.54
CA PRO A 150 -0.40 -6.26 -12.32
C PRO A 150 0.02 -6.98 -11.03
N GLU A 151 0.12 -8.32 -11.06
CA GLU A 151 0.54 -9.16 -9.93
C GLU A 151 2.02 -8.97 -9.55
N LEU A 152 2.86 -8.42 -10.42
CA LEU A 152 4.25 -8.09 -10.08
C LEU A 152 4.35 -7.20 -8.83
N LEU A 153 3.40 -6.28 -8.63
CA LEU A 153 3.36 -5.44 -7.43
C LEU A 153 3.15 -6.20 -6.12
N ALA A 154 2.78 -7.48 -6.17
CA ALA A 154 2.70 -8.35 -5.00
C ALA A 154 4.01 -9.11 -4.72
N GLN A 155 5.02 -8.99 -5.59
CA GLN A 155 6.36 -9.53 -5.34
C GLN A 155 7.19 -8.52 -4.54
N ASP A 156 7.99 -9.00 -3.59
CA ASP A 156 8.69 -8.17 -2.60
C ASP A 156 9.54 -7.05 -3.23
N SER A 157 10.28 -7.38 -4.28
CA SER A 157 11.11 -6.40 -4.99
C SER A 157 10.28 -5.26 -5.58
N TYR A 158 9.20 -5.59 -6.31
CA TYR A 158 8.34 -4.57 -6.94
C TYR A 158 7.47 -3.84 -5.92
N ALA A 159 7.07 -4.51 -4.83
CA ALA A 159 6.34 -3.90 -3.74
C ALA A 159 7.17 -2.82 -3.03
N ALA A 160 8.47 -3.07 -2.80
CA ALA A 160 9.39 -2.09 -2.24
C ALA A 160 9.70 -0.95 -3.22
N ARG A 161 9.99 -1.29 -4.49
CA ARG A 161 10.30 -0.31 -5.54
C ARG A 161 9.13 0.63 -5.82
N SER A 162 7.89 0.12 -5.88
CA SER A 162 6.70 0.95 -6.08
C SER A 162 6.46 1.93 -4.94
N ALA A 163 6.74 1.52 -3.70
CA ALA A 163 6.63 2.40 -2.54
C ALA A 163 7.69 3.50 -2.57
N ALA A 164 8.94 3.17 -2.87
CA ALA A 164 10.03 4.13 -2.96
C ALA A 164 9.85 5.10 -4.14
N TRP A 165 9.42 4.59 -5.30
CA TRP A 165 9.02 5.40 -6.45
C TRP A 165 7.95 6.41 -6.07
N PHE A 166 6.86 5.97 -5.45
CA PHE A 166 5.77 6.84 -5.02
C PHE A 166 6.27 7.92 -4.06
N PHE A 167 7.03 7.53 -3.04
CA PHE A 167 7.58 8.44 -2.03
C PHE A 167 8.42 9.55 -2.67
N ALA A 168 9.31 9.19 -3.58
CA ALA A 168 10.19 10.14 -4.26
C ALA A 168 9.43 11.02 -5.25
N THR A 169 8.61 10.44 -6.13
CA THR A 169 7.95 11.16 -7.23
C THR A 169 6.78 12.04 -6.76
N LYS A 170 6.10 11.66 -5.67
CA LYS A 170 5.06 12.51 -5.06
C LYS A 170 5.62 13.64 -4.21
N GLY A 171 6.95 13.75 -4.12
CA GLY A 171 7.65 14.87 -3.50
C GLY A 171 7.78 14.78 -1.98
N CYS A 172 7.65 13.58 -1.39
CA CYS A 172 7.83 13.39 0.06
C CYS A 172 9.22 13.84 0.53
N LEU A 173 10.26 13.66 -0.30
CA LEU A 173 11.63 14.07 -0.02
C LEU A 173 11.82 15.58 0.18
N LYS A 174 10.85 16.41 -0.22
CA LYS A 174 10.87 17.87 0.00
C LYS A 174 10.47 18.24 1.44
N TYR A 175 9.93 17.29 2.19
CA TYR A 175 9.36 17.53 3.51
C TYR A 175 10.02 16.63 4.56
N THR A 176 11.37 16.56 4.53
CA THR A 176 12.19 15.84 5.52
C THR A 176 11.79 16.28 6.93
N GLY A 177 11.41 15.32 7.78
CA GLY A 177 11.01 15.59 9.17
C GLY A 177 9.55 16.00 9.37
N ASP A 178 8.83 16.42 8.34
CA ASP A 178 7.41 16.81 8.42
C ASP A 178 6.47 15.61 8.19
N LEU A 179 6.22 14.87 9.27
CA LEU A 179 5.35 13.70 9.26
C LEU A 179 3.92 14.01 8.78
N ALA A 180 3.36 15.15 9.20
CA ALA A 180 2.00 15.52 8.85
C ALA A 180 1.86 15.78 7.35
N ARG A 181 2.83 16.51 6.77
CA ARG A 181 2.82 16.79 5.34
C ARG A 181 3.04 15.53 4.50
N VAL A 182 3.99 14.68 4.88
CA VAL A 182 4.23 13.41 4.18
C VAL A 182 3.00 12.49 4.28
N THR A 183 2.37 12.41 5.45
CA THR A 183 1.11 11.66 5.62
C THR A 183 0.01 12.19 4.70
N GLN A 184 -0.16 13.51 4.61
CA GLN A 184 -1.12 14.14 3.70
C GLN A 184 -0.86 13.78 2.23
N ILE A 185 0.40 13.74 1.81
CA ILE A 185 0.77 13.37 0.43
C ILE A 185 0.43 11.90 0.15
N ILE A 186 0.69 11.00 1.09
CA ILE A 186 0.53 9.55 0.89
C ILE A 186 -0.95 9.13 1.01
N ASN A 187 -1.64 9.64 2.02
CA ASN A 187 -2.99 9.18 2.39
C ASN A 187 -4.11 10.11 1.91
N GLY A 188 -3.79 11.33 1.50
CA GLY A 188 -4.79 12.35 1.17
C GLY A 188 -5.43 13.01 2.40
N GLY A 189 -5.03 12.63 3.63
CA GLY A 189 -5.51 13.13 4.91
C GLY A 189 -4.55 12.79 6.04
N GLN A 190 -5.05 12.74 7.27
CA GLN A 190 -4.26 12.42 8.47
C GLN A 190 -4.65 11.06 9.08
N ASN A 191 -5.20 10.15 8.28
CA ASN A 191 -5.60 8.84 8.79
C ASN A 191 -4.37 8.05 9.29
N GLY A 192 -4.46 7.52 10.50
CA GLY A 192 -3.40 6.76 11.13
C GLY A 192 -2.19 7.58 11.58
N ILE A 193 -2.32 8.91 11.73
CA ILE A 193 -1.20 9.79 12.07
C ILE A 193 -0.48 9.36 13.37
N ASP A 194 -1.20 8.83 14.34
CA ASP A 194 -0.59 8.43 15.61
C ASP A 194 0.25 7.16 15.47
N ASP A 195 -0.21 6.14 14.73
CA ASP A 195 0.61 4.95 14.42
C ASP A 195 1.82 5.33 13.56
N ARG A 196 1.64 6.20 12.55
CA ARG A 196 2.74 6.72 11.72
C ARG A 196 3.78 7.46 12.57
N ARG A 197 3.34 8.22 13.56
CA ARG A 197 4.22 8.94 14.51
C ARG A 197 5.04 7.97 15.35
N VAL A 198 4.40 6.94 15.92
CA VAL A 198 5.10 5.92 16.70
C VAL A 198 6.16 5.22 15.85
N ARG A 199 5.79 4.79 14.62
CA ARG A 199 6.73 4.17 13.68
C ARG A 199 7.88 5.10 13.29
N TYR A 200 7.57 6.37 13.01
CA TYR A 200 8.59 7.35 12.63
C TYR A 200 9.60 7.61 13.77
N LEU A 201 9.12 7.77 15.00
CA LEU A 201 10.01 7.94 16.16
C LEU A 201 10.89 6.71 16.40
N THR A 202 10.32 5.51 16.24
CA THR A 202 11.07 4.24 16.32
C THR A 202 12.16 4.18 15.25
N ALA A 203 11.80 4.48 14.00
CA ALA A 203 12.75 4.48 12.89
C ALA A 203 13.83 5.55 13.05
N LYS A 204 13.44 6.76 13.47
CA LYS A 204 14.38 7.87 13.72
C LYS A 204 15.39 7.51 14.81
N LYS A 205 14.95 6.92 15.92
CA LYS A 205 15.85 6.45 16.99
C LYS A 205 16.86 5.43 16.50
N ALA A 206 16.50 4.57 15.53
CA ALA A 206 17.40 3.53 15.04
C ALA A 206 18.38 4.02 13.95
N LEU A 207 18.05 5.08 13.22
CA LEU A 207 18.79 5.51 12.02
C LEU A 207 19.47 6.89 12.16
N VAL A 208 18.96 7.76 13.02
CA VAL A 208 19.40 9.17 13.11
C VAL A 208 20.16 9.46 14.40
N SER A 209 20.10 8.55 15.39
CA SER A 209 20.83 8.68 16.69
C SER A 209 22.31 8.43 16.55
#